data_cb8225b2b76592534b64b27dd929dc2f
#
_entry.id   cb8225b2b76592534b64b27dd929dc2f
#
_cell.length_a   1.000
_cell.length_b   1.000
_cell.length_c   1.000
_cell.angle_alpha   90.00
_cell.angle_beta   90.00
_cell.angle_gamma   90.00
#
_symmetry.space_group_name_H-M   'P 1'
#
loop_
_entity.id
_entity.type
_entity.pdbx_description
1 polymer ?
#
loop_
_entity_poly.entity_id
_entity_poly.type
_entity_poly.pdbx_seq_one_letter_code
_entity_poly.pdbx_strand_id
1 'polypeptide(L)'
;MTSPIKCGLMLPTHGPRETVFDASSIGSTAEWAEAVGFAAVWAGDHIVHPWHFMEALTSLTFAAARTRTIGIGSCVLLLPMRTLSIVAAQTATLATLSNGRLRLGIGIGGEWPKEWQAAGVPLKERGARLDEALPLLRRMYAGEAVDAEGRFNSFSDVSVSPVPPPIPIYLAGKAEAALERIGRLADGWLGFFVTPKGFQRSGAAIDAARERAGRIGQPFERGLLLHFLLDDSRAAVTKAVDLNFGFPRELKLAANEEQLKKLALVGSADDILARLQQFIDVGCTTFCVSPIDKEPAAYRRQIERFAAEVLPKLKTGTIK
;
A
#
# COMPACT_ATOMS: atom_id res chain seq x y z
N MET A 1 7.82 -9.16 -23.33
CA MET A 1 7.66 -10.13 -22.23
C MET A 1 6.87 -9.42 -21.11
N THR A 2 5.74 -9.95 -20.70
CA THR A 2 4.97 -9.41 -19.56
C THR A 2 5.77 -9.63 -18.28
N SER A 3 5.95 -8.57 -17.48
CA SER A 3 6.60 -8.70 -16.18
C SER A 3 5.83 -9.70 -15.29
N PRO A 4 6.54 -10.53 -14.50
CA PRO A 4 5.87 -11.49 -13.62
C PRO A 4 4.97 -10.75 -12.62
N ILE A 5 3.79 -11.31 -12.35
CA ILE A 5 2.84 -10.75 -11.38
C ILE A 5 3.43 -10.89 -9.97
N LYS A 6 3.47 -9.78 -9.26
CA LYS A 6 3.91 -9.72 -7.86
C LYS A 6 2.70 -9.72 -6.94
N CYS A 7 2.71 -10.54 -5.90
CA CYS A 7 1.69 -10.55 -4.88
C CYS A 7 2.32 -10.34 -3.50
N GLY A 8 1.91 -9.32 -2.80
CA GLY A 8 2.33 -9.01 -1.43
C GLY A 8 1.16 -9.10 -0.47
N LEU A 9 1.48 -9.24 0.82
CA LEU A 9 0.53 -9.43 1.91
C LEU A 9 0.53 -8.21 2.85
N MET A 10 -0.64 -7.68 3.19
CA MET A 10 -0.76 -6.73 4.30
C MET A 10 -0.48 -7.44 5.61
N LEU A 11 0.41 -6.90 6.42
CA LEU A 11 0.69 -7.38 7.77
C LEU A 11 -0.49 -7.12 8.72
N PRO A 12 -0.66 -7.92 9.78
CA PRO A 12 -1.71 -7.73 10.79
C PRO A 12 -1.34 -6.54 11.71
N THR A 13 -1.17 -5.36 11.16
CA THR A 13 -0.79 -4.13 11.89
C THR A 13 -1.99 -3.32 12.35
N HIS A 14 -3.19 -3.74 12.00
CA HIS A 14 -4.43 -3.03 12.32
C HIS A 14 -5.62 -3.98 12.49
N GLY A 15 -6.57 -3.59 13.30
CA GLY A 15 -7.80 -4.33 13.54
C GLY A 15 -8.73 -3.65 14.53
N PRO A 16 -9.95 -4.19 14.74
CA PRO A 16 -10.88 -3.68 15.73
C PRO A 16 -10.25 -3.57 17.13
N ARG A 17 -10.63 -2.55 17.91
CA ARG A 17 -10.07 -2.33 19.25
C ARG A 17 -10.41 -3.44 20.24
N GLU A 18 -11.48 -4.15 19.98
CA GLU A 18 -11.98 -5.26 20.81
C GLU A 18 -11.18 -6.54 20.60
N THR A 19 -10.41 -6.64 19.51
CA THR A 19 -9.57 -7.81 19.25
C THR A 19 -8.27 -7.73 20.05
N VAL A 20 -7.86 -8.87 20.61
CA VAL A 20 -6.54 -8.98 21.24
C VAL A 20 -5.47 -8.81 20.17
N PHE A 21 -4.65 -7.77 20.30
CA PHE A 21 -3.58 -7.52 19.38
C PHE A 21 -2.29 -8.23 19.86
N ASP A 22 -1.83 -9.19 19.08
CA ASP A 22 -0.54 -9.84 19.31
C ASP A 22 0.54 -9.20 18.41
N ALA A 23 1.39 -8.37 19.01
CA ALA A 23 2.48 -7.71 18.31
C ALA A 23 3.51 -8.70 17.71
N SER A 24 3.65 -9.91 18.29
CA SER A 24 4.56 -10.95 17.79
C SER A 24 4.10 -11.49 16.42
N SER A 25 2.79 -11.40 16.14
CA SER A 25 2.19 -11.84 14.88
C SER A 25 2.71 -11.08 13.67
N ILE A 26 3.17 -9.84 13.83
CA ILE A 26 3.75 -9.04 12.74
C ILE A 26 5.01 -9.71 12.19
N GLY A 27 5.95 -10.06 13.07
CA GLY A 27 7.21 -10.70 12.70
C GLY A 27 7.00 -12.11 12.16
N SER A 28 6.20 -12.93 12.86
CA SER A 28 5.93 -14.32 12.44
C SER A 28 5.16 -14.39 11.11
N THR A 29 4.23 -13.44 10.85
CA THR A 29 3.56 -13.34 9.56
C THR A 29 4.53 -12.93 8.45
N ALA A 30 5.46 -12.01 8.70
CA ALA A 30 6.44 -11.60 7.72
C ALA A 30 7.39 -12.77 7.34
N GLU A 31 7.90 -13.51 8.33
CA GLU A 31 8.73 -14.71 8.11
C GLU A 31 7.98 -15.78 7.32
N TRP A 32 6.74 -16.03 7.72
CA TRP A 32 5.89 -17.01 7.02
C TRP A 32 5.60 -16.56 5.58
N ALA A 33 5.27 -15.30 5.35
CA ALA A 33 5.02 -14.77 4.02
C ALA A 33 6.24 -14.89 3.10
N GLU A 34 7.45 -14.67 3.64
CA GLU A 34 8.70 -14.91 2.94
C GLU A 34 8.86 -16.38 2.57
N ALA A 35 8.65 -17.27 3.52
CA ALA A 35 8.82 -18.71 3.33
C ALA A 35 7.86 -19.30 2.27
N VAL A 36 6.60 -18.83 2.22
CA VAL A 36 5.64 -19.29 1.20
C VAL A 36 5.75 -18.53 -0.12
N GLY A 37 6.60 -17.46 -0.15
CA GLY A 37 7.02 -16.76 -1.36
C GLY A 37 6.08 -15.64 -1.79
N PHE A 38 5.47 -14.89 -0.89
CA PHE A 38 4.95 -13.57 -1.22
C PHE A 38 6.10 -12.66 -1.68
N ALA A 39 5.80 -11.74 -2.59
CA ALA A 39 6.80 -10.82 -3.14
C ALA A 39 7.15 -9.67 -2.18
N ALA A 40 6.22 -9.28 -1.32
CA ALA A 40 6.39 -8.23 -0.33
C ALA A 40 5.43 -8.39 0.85
N VAL A 41 5.78 -7.78 1.99
CA VAL A 41 4.83 -7.49 3.07
C VAL A 41 4.61 -5.99 3.16
N TRP A 42 3.39 -5.58 3.52
CA TRP A 42 2.96 -4.19 3.51
C TRP A 42 2.34 -3.80 4.84
N ALA A 43 2.51 -2.56 5.26
CA ALA A 43 1.81 -1.98 6.40
C ALA A 43 1.05 -0.72 6.00
N GLY A 44 -0.17 -0.58 6.48
CA GLY A 44 -0.94 0.67 6.42
C GLY A 44 -0.48 1.67 7.48
N ASP A 45 -0.86 2.92 7.32
CA ASP A 45 -0.45 3.99 8.22
C ASP A 45 -1.64 4.86 8.64
N HIS A 46 -1.83 4.95 9.96
CA HIS A 46 -2.66 5.93 10.63
C HIS A 46 -2.03 6.29 11.97
N ILE A 47 -2.09 7.56 12.38
CA ILE A 47 -1.58 8.01 13.69
C ILE A 47 -2.68 8.09 14.75
N VAL A 48 -3.92 8.34 14.32
CA VAL A 48 -5.13 8.33 15.16
C VAL A 48 -6.26 7.70 14.37
N HIS A 49 -6.77 6.55 14.84
CA HIS A 49 -7.78 5.79 14.10
C HIS A 49 -8.79 5.13 15.05
N PRO A 50 -10.05 4.84 14.62
CA PRO A 50 -11.03 4.12 15.43
C PRO A 50 -10.58 2.71 15.81
N TRP A 51 -9.78 2.06 14.97
CA TRP A 51 -9.18 0.77 15.22
C TRP A 51 -7.79 0.87 15.86
N HIS A 52 -7.24 -0.25 16.35
CA HIS A 52 -5.80 -0.37 16.57
C HIS A 52 -5.06 -0.14 15.26
N PHE A 53 -4.03 0.65 15.31
CA PHE A 53 -3.09 0.82 14.21
C PHE A 53 -1.68 0.91 14.76
N MET A 54 -0.80 0.00 14.33
CA MET A 54 0.63 0.09 14.63
C MET A 54 1.27 1.04 13.63
N GLU A 55 2.19 1.88 14.10
CA GLU A 55 2.91 2.84 13.25
C GLU A 55 3.67 2.09 12.15
N ALA A 56 3.50 2.55 10.90
CA ALA A 56 3.90 1.81 9.72
C ALA A 56 5.40 1.55 9.64
N LEU A 57 6.24 2.59 9.79
CA LEU A 57 7.69 2.46 9.63
C LEU A 57 8.32 1.61 10.74
N THR A 58 7.82 1.74 11.97
CA THR A 58 8.25 0.90 13.10
C THR A 58 7.91 -0.56 12.87
N SER A 59 6.67 -0.85 12.44
CA SER A 59 6.22 -2.22 12.13
C SER A 59 7.02 -2.84 10.98
N LEU A 60 7.29 -2.05 9.93
CA LEU A 60 8.07 -2.49 8.78
C LEU A 60 9.54 -2.72 9.14
N THR A 61 10.11 -1.92 10.06
CA THR A 61 11.47 -2.15 10.56
C THR A 61 11.56 -3.47 11.33
N PHE A 62 10.55 -3.77 12.16
CA PHE A 62 10.47 -5.05 12.87
C PHE A 62 10.35 -6.23 11.88
N ALA A 63 9.49 -6.12 10.86
CA ALA A 63 9.36 -7.13 9.81
C ALA A 63 10.67 -7.30 9.01
N ALA A 64 11.37 -6.20 8.71
CA ALA A 64 12.64 -6.24 7.99
C ALA A 64 13.73 -6.98 8.77
N ALA A 65 13.77 -6.81 10.09
CA ALA A 65 14.72 -7.50 10.97
C ALA A 65 14.49 -9.02 11.05
N ARG A 66 13.25 -9.45 10.83
CA ARG A 66 12.81 -10.86 10.86
C ARG A 66 12.93 -11.57 9.52
N THR A 67 13.16 -10.87 8.42
CA THR A 67 13.16 -11.39 7.05
C THR A 67 14.46 -11.09 6.32
N ARG A 68 14.72 -11.73 5.17
CA ARG A 68 15.98 -11.58 4.43
C ARG A 68 15.81 -11.09 3.00
N THR A 69 14.75 -11.52 2.31
CA THR A 69 14.58 -11.36 0.86
C THR A 69 13.27 -10.68 0.46
N ILE A 70 12.21 -10.86 1.26
CA ILE A 70 10.88 -10.30 0.96
C ILE A 70 10.90 -8.79 0.94
N GLY A 71 10.20 -8.17 -0.02
CA GLY A 71 10.01 -6.72 -0.07
C GLY A 71 9.29 -6.18 1.17
N ILE A 72 9.65 -4.99 1.62
CA ILE A 72 9.09 -4.32 2.79
C ILE A 72 8.43 -3.03 2.31
N GLY A 73 7.12 -2.88 2.45
CA GLY A 73 6.41 -1.76 1.84
C GLY A 73 5.39 -1.06 2.73
N SER A 74 5.23 0.25 2.57
CA SER A 74 4.10 0.99 3.13
C SER A 74 2.95 1.06 2.12
N CYS A 75 1.72 0.82 2.57
CA CYS A 75 0.52 0.91 1.72
C CYS A 75 -0.64 1.54 2.51
N VAL A 76 -0.58 2.86 2.71
CA VAL A 76 0.43 3.84 2.29
C VAL A 76 0.83 4.72 3.46
N LEU A 77 2.08 5.21 3.49
CA LEU A 77 2.55 6.18 4.48
C LEU A 77 1.88 7.54 4.24
N LEU A 78 1.34 8.16 5.28
CA LEU A 78 0.70 9.47 5.20
C LEU A 78 1.74 10.59 5.39
N LEU A 79 2.61 10.76 4.39
CA LEU A 79 3.74 11.70 4.42
C LEU A 79 3.35 13.14 4.78
N PRO A 80 2.23 13.72 4.27
CA PRO A 80 1.93 15.13 4.53
C PRO A 80 1.66 15.48 6.01
N MET A 81 1.44 14.48 6.87
CA MET A 81 1.28 14.69 8.32
C MET A 81 2.60 14.67 9.09
N ARG A 82 3.72 14.45 8.41
CA ARG A 82 5.03 14.22 9.06
C ARG A 82 6.05 15.28 8.65
N THR A 83 7.05 15.48 9.51
CA THR A 83 8.23 16.28 9.18
C THR A 83 9.08 15.56 8.15
N LEU A 84 9.37 16.22 7.02
CA LEU A 84 10.05 15.61 5.87
C LEU A 84 11.43 15.04 6.23
N SER A 85 12.27 15.80 6.95
CA SER A 85 13.62 15.35 7.34
C SER A 85 13.60 14.12 8.24
N ILE A 86 12.60 14.02 9.15
CA ILE A 86 12.44 12.83 10.01
C ILE A 86 12.05 11.62 9.15
N VAL A 87 11.10 11.75 8.23
CA VAL A 87 10.72 10.66 7.33
C VAL A 87 11.88 10.27 6.43
N ALA A 88 12.64 11.23 5.90
CA ALA A 88 13.82 10.95 5.09
C ALA A 88 14.84 10.10 5.86
N ALA A 89 15.16 10.46 7.11
CA ALA A 89 16.07 9.70 7.95
C ALA A 89 15.53 8.30 8.29
N GLN A 90 14.26 8.18 8.68
CA GLN A 90 13.63 6.90 9.02
C GLN A 90 13.60 5.93 7.85
N THR A 91 13.18 6.41 6.67
CA THR A 91 13.07 5.57 5.47
C THR A 91 14.42 5.22 4.87
N ALA A 92 15.41 6.11 4.93
CA ALA A 92 16.80 5.80 4.57
C ALA A 92 17.39 4.74 5.49
N THR A 93 17.14 4.85 6.80
CA THR A 93 17.56 3.84 7.78
C THR A 93 16.89 2.49 7.47
N LEU A 94 15.58 2.45 7.28
CA LEU A 94 14.87 1.21 6.96
C LEU A 94 15.34 0.60 5.63
N ALA A 95 15.58 1.41 4.60
CA ALA A 95 16.12 0.94 3.33
C ALA A 95 17.51 0.29 3.49
N THR A 96 18.36 0.89 4.30
CA THR A 96 19.70 0.37 4.60
C THR A 96 19.62 -0.92 5.42
N LEU A 97 18.85 -0.94 6.51
CA LEU A 97 18.68 -2.13 7.36
C LEU A 97 18.03 -3.31 6.62
N SER A 98 17.18 -3.02 5.66
CA SER A 98 16.54 -4.04 4.83
C SER A 98 17.34 -4.44 3.58
N ASN A 99 18.58 -3.93 3.39
CA ASN A 99 19.38 -4.15 2.18
C ASN A 99 18.63 -3.80 0.87
N GLY A 100 18.00 -2.62 0.81
CA GLY A 100 17.32 -2.10 -0.37
C GLY A 100 15.96 -2.75 -0.67
N ARG A 101 15.36 -3.45 0.29
CA ARG A 101 14.04 -4.09 0.11
C ARG A 101 12.86 -3.13 0.31
N LEU A 102 13.09 -1.90 0.77
CA LEU A 102 12.02 -0.92 1.00
C LEU A 102 11.32 -0.51 -0.30
N ARG A 103 10.00 -0.48 -0.25
CA ARG A 103 9.06 0.02 -1.26
C ARG A 103 8.19 1.07 -0.61
N LEU A 104 8.42 2.35 -0.89
CA LEU A 104 7.77 3.44 -0.19
C LEU A 104 6.48 3.86 -0.88
N GLY A 105 5.36 3.28 -0.44
CA GLY A 105 4.04 3.73 -0.86
C GLY A 105 3.59 4.93 -0.03
N ILE A 106 3.21 6.02 -0.69
CA ILE A 106 2.85 7.29 -0.07
C ILE A 106 1.43 7.68 -0.51
N GLY A 107 0.64 8.16 0.46
CA GLY A 107 -0.69 8.70 0.24
C GLY A 107 -0.91 10.03 0.93
N ILE A 108 -2.03 10.65 0.59
CA ILE A 108 -2.45 11.91 1.23
C ILE A 108 -3.54 11.71 2.27
N GLY A 109 -4.05 10.48 2.47
CA GLY A 109 -5.14 10.19 3.43
C GLY A 109 -6.36 11.11 3.27
N GLY A 110 -7.07 11.32 4.36
CA GLY A 110 -8.22 12.22 4.42
C GLY A 110 -9.51 11.55 4.86
N GLU A 111 -9.50 10.22 5.01
CA GLU A 111 -10.64 9.43 5.44
C GLU A 111 -11.00 9.69 6.91
N TRP A 112 -10.01 10.08 7.72
CA TRP A 112 -10.17 10.32 9.15
C TRP A 112 -9.69 11.71 9.57
N PRO A 113 -10.55 12.76 9.55
CA PRO A 113 -10.14 14.15 9.81
C PRO A 113 -9.49 14.39 11.17
N LYS A 114 -9.83 13.60 12.20
CA LYS A 114 -9.27 13.74 13.55
C LYS A 114 -7.76 13.51 13.62
N GLU A 115 -7.20 12.65 12.76
CA GLU A 115 -5.75 12.43 12.73
C GLU A 115 -4.99 13.64 12.17
N TRP A 116 -5.60 14.34 11.20
CA TRP A 116 -5.06 15.58 10.65
C TRP A 116 -5.06 16.69 11.69
N GLN A 117 -6.13 16.78 12.48
CA GLN A 117 -6.20 17.71 13.61
C GLN A 117 -5.12 17.37 14.65
N ALA A 118 -4.94 16.11 15.00
CA ALA A 118 -3.93 15.66 15.94
C ALA A 118 -2.49 15.91 15.45
N ALA A 119 -2.27 15.81 14.14
CA ALA A 119 -0.99 16.15 13.50
C ALA A 119 -0.74 17.67 13.39
N GLY A 120 -1.73 18.52 13.69
CA GLY A 120 -1.62 19.97 13.53
C GLY A 120 -1.54 20.42 12.06
N VAL A 121 -2.04 19.59 11.12
CA VAL A 121 -1.95 19.84 9.68
C VAL A 121 -3.34 20.06 9.08
N PRO A 122 -3.59 21.21 8.44
CA PRO A 122 -4.85 21.46 7.77
C PRO A 122 -5.10 20.45 6.63
N LEU A 123 -6.23 19.76 6.68
CA LEU A 123 -6.59 18.71 5.71
C LEU A 123 -6.51 19.18 4.25
N LYS A 124 -6.87 20.45 3.99
CA LYS A 124 -6.85 21.06 2.65
C LYS A 124 -5.45 21.20 2.06
N GLU A 125 -4.40 21.17 2.88
CA GLU A 125 -3.02 21.36 2.44
C GLU A 125 -2.33 20.06 2.03
N ARG A 126 -2.93 18.89 2.28
CA ARG A 126 -2.30 17.57 2.13
C ARG A 126 -1.69 17.31 0.75
N GLY A 127 -2.37 17.74 -0.32
CA GLY A 127 -1.88 17.60 -1.69
C GLY A 127 -0.66 18.48 -1.97
N ALA A 128 -0.75 19.76 -1.61
CA ALA A 128 0.33 20.73 -1.81
C ALA A 128 1.58 20.39 -0.97
N ARG A 129 1.39 19.89 0.27
CA ARG A 129 2.50 19.38 1.09
C ARG A 129 3.21 18.23 0.44
N LEU A 130 2.46 17.32 -0.18
CA LEU A 130 3.06 16.18 -0.89
C LEU A 130 3.79 16.62 -2.16
N ASP A 131 3.23 17.56 -2.93
CA ASP A 131 3.86 18.11 -4.14
C ASP A 131 5.21 18.76 -3.84
N GLU A 132 5.31 19.47 -2.70
CA GLU A 132 6.56 20.09 -2.27
C GLU A 132 7.55 19.08 -1.69
N ALA A 133 7.08 18.12 -0.91
CA ALA A 133 7.93 17.16 -0.20
C ALA A 133 8.62 16.14 -1.12
N LEU A 134 7.93 15.64 -2.15
CA LEU A 134 8.46 14.54 -2.96
C LEU A 134 9.75 14.86 -3.71
N PRO A 135 9.89 16.00 -4.39
CA PRO A 135 11.16 16.37 -5.04
C PRO A 135 12.31 16.51 -4.04
N LEU A 136 12.06 17.11 -2.89
CA LEU A 136 13.06 17.27 -1.82
C LEU A 136 13.51 15.91 -1.28
N LEU A 137 12.56 15.00 -1.02
CA LEU A 137 12.83 13.66 -0.54
C LEU A 137 13.72 12.87 -1.52
N ARG A 138 13.46 12.99 -2.83
CA ARG A 138 14.30 12.33 -3.86
C ARG A 138 15.72 12.86 -3.88
N ARG A 139 15.90 14.17 -3.75
CA ARG A 139 17.23 14.80 -3.68
C ARG A 139 17.99 14.34 -2.42
N MET A 140 17.32 14.28 -1.28
CA MET A 140 17.91 13.74 -0.04
C MET A 140 18.34 12.27 -0.22
N TYR A 141 17.54 11.44 -0.88
CA TYR A 141 17.89 10.04 -1.15
C TYR A 141 19.04 9.89 -2.17
N ALA A 142 19.26 10.89 -3.03
CA ALA A 142 20.40 10.94 -3.92
C ALA A 142 21.70 11.38 -3.20
N GLY A 143 21.62 11.71 -1.90
CA GLY A 143 22.78 12.17 -1.10
C GLY A 143 23.11 13.64 -1.28
N GLU A 144 22.18 14.42 -1.87
CA GLU A 144 22.38 15.86 -2.00
C GLU A 144 22.21 16.56 -0.64
N ALA A 145 22.98 17.61 -0.41
CA ALA A 145 22.66 18.64 0.57
C ALA A 145 21.56 19.53 -0.04
N VAL A 146 20.41 19.59 0.61
CA VAL A 146 19.19 20.19 0.10
C VAL A 146 18.86 21.48 0.82
N ASP A 147 18.69 22.56 0.06
CA ASP A 147 18.04 23.77 0.51
C ASP A 147 16.58 23.78 0.08
N ALA A 148 15.70 24.26 0.94
CA ALA A 148 14.28 24.42 0.69
C ALA A 148 13.80 25.76 1.28
N GLU A 149 13.16 26.57 0.47
CA GLU A 149 12.46 27.81 0.84
C GLU A 149 10.98 27.70 0.42
N GLY A 150 10.36 26.57 0.76
CA GLY A 150 8.99 26.28 0.41
C GLY A 150 7.98 26.81 1.43
N ARG A 151 6.73 26.63 1.14
CA ARG A 151 5.63 26.98 2.05
C ARG A 151 5.59 26.05 3.29
N PHE A 152 5.97 24.79 3.13
CA PHE A 152 5.83 23.75 4.15
C PHE A 152 7.18 23.23 4.64
N ASN A 153 8.23 23.42 3.87
CA ASN A 153 9.59 23.00 4.20
C ASN A 153 10.52 24.20 3.99
N SER A 154 11.17 24.64 5.09
CA SER A 154 12.16 25.73 5.07
C SER A 154 13.35 25.29 5.89
N PHE A 155 14.47 25.01 5.21
CA PHE A 155 15.73 24.58 5.80
C PHE A 155 16.87 24.76 4.79
N SER A 156 18.12 24.77 5.27
CA SER A 156 19.29 24.80 4.41
C SER A 156 20.29 23.72 4.81
N ASP A 157 21.05 23.23 3.82
CA ASP A 157 22.14 22.26 3.97
C ASP A 157 21.71 20.95 4.66
N VAL A 158 20.49 20.44 4.37
CA VAL A 158 19.98 19.20 4.96
C VAL A 158 20.28 18.02 4.04
N SER A 159 21.02 17.05 4.54
CA SER A 159 21.33 15.79 3.86
C SER A 159 20.95 14.58 4.71
N VAL A 160 20.82 13.43 4.05
CA VAL A 160 20.60 12.13 4.71
C VAL A 160 21.87 11.29 4.64
N SER A 161 22.32 10.80 5.79
CA SER A 161 23.48 9.94 5.89
C SER A 161 23.20 8.75 6.82
N PRO A 162 23.55 7.51 6.41
CA PRO A 162 24.13 7.15 5.11
C PRO A 162 23.14 7.36 3.97
N VAL A 163 23.68 7.56 2.75
CA VAL A 163 22.85 7.57 1.53
C VAL A 163 22.21 6.20 1.34
N PRO A 164 20.88 6.13 1.27
CA PRO A 164 20.21 4.82 1.19
C PRO A 164 20.40 4.15 -0.16
N PRO A 165 20.24 2.81 -0.23
CA PRO A 165 19.96 2.14 -1.49
C PRO A 165 18.75 2.75 -2.19
N PRO A 166 18.58 2.60 -3.52
CA PRO A 166 17.43 3.14 -4.25
C PRO A 166 16.10 2.76 -3.62
N ILE A 167 15.28 3.76 -3.30
CA ILE A 167 13.95 3.58 -2.72
C ILE A 167 12.90 3.91 -3.78
N PRO A 168 12.21 2.92 -4.38
CA PRO A 168 11.11 3.19 -5.29
C PRO A 168 9.93 3.81 -4.53
N ILE A 169 9.40 4.91 -5.07
CA ILE A 169 8.28 5.66 -4.50
C ILE A 169 7.01 5.36 -5.30
N TYR A 170 6.04 4.77 -4.61
CA TYR A 170 4.70 4.54 -5.14
C TYR A 170 3.75 5.58 -4.58
N LEU A 171 2.86 6.12 -5.40
CA LEU A 171 1.83 7.03 -4.92
C LEU A 171 0.44 6.40 -5.02
N ALA A 172 -0.38 6.67 -4.02
CA ALA A 172 -1.78 6.29 -4.04
C ALA A 172 -2.68 7.47 -4.44
N GLY A 173 -3.82 7.15 -5.03
CA GLY A 173 -4.85 8.11 -5.39
C GLY A 173 -5.62 7.73 -6.64
N LYS A 174 -6.80 8.37 -6.80
CA LYS A 174 -7.69 8.18 -7.95
C LYS A 174 -8.31 9.47 -8.48
N ALA A 175 -8.16 10.59 -7.76
CA ALA A 175 -8.58 11.90 -8.24
C ALA A 175 -7.61 12.40 -9.33
N GLU A 176 -8.10 13.22 -10.25
CA GLU A 176 -7.33 13.73 -11.39
C GLU A 176 -5.99 14.35 -10.97
N ALA A 177 -5.98 15.24 -9.97
CA ALA A 177 -4.75 15.82 -9.45
C ALA A 177 -3.79 14.78 -8.84
N ALA A 178 -4.31 13.67 -8.29
CA ALA A 178 -3.46 12.57 -7.81
C ALA A 178 -2.87 11.78 -8.98
N LEU A 179 -3.64 11.48 -10.02
CA LEU A 179 -3.16 10.77 -11.20
C LEU A 179 -2.09 11.59 -11.94
N GLU A 180 -2.27 12.90 -12.04
CA GLU A 180 -1.27 13.82 -12.60
C GLU A 180 0.04 13.77 -11.77
N ARG A 181 -0.06 13.87 -10.44
CA ARG A 181 1.10 13.75 -9.53
C ARG A 181 1.82 12.43 -9.68
N ILE A 182 1.06 11.33 -9.75
CA ILE A 182 1.60 9.98 -9.93
C ILE A 182 2.44 9.91 -11.22
N GLY A 183 1.90 10.40 -12.32
CA GLY A 183 2.60 10.41 -13.61
C GLY A 183 3.90 11.20 -13.57
N ARG A 184 3.90 12.37 -12.92
CA ARG A 184 5.06 13.24 -12.83
C ARG A 184 6.14 12.76 -11.87
N LEU A 185 5.77 12.18 -10.72
CA LEU A 185 6.69 12.05 -9.59
C LEU A 185 6.89 10.61 -9.09
N ALA A 186 6.05 9.64 -9.46
CA ALA A 186 6.12 8.30 -8.89
C ALA A 186 6.89 7.30 -9.77
N ASP A 187 7.38 6.23 -9.13
CA ASP A 187 7.93 5.05 -9.79
C ASP A 187 6.87 3.94 -9.93
N GLY A 188 5.71 4.15 -9.32
CA GLY A 188 4.56 3.27 -9.42
C GLY A 188 3.30 3.88 -8.82
N TRP A 189 2.18 3.20 -9.07
CA TRP A 189 0.86 3.55 -8.55
C TRP A 189 0.33 2.43 -7.66
N LEU A 190 -0.27 2.80 -6.53
CA LEU A 190 -1.04 1.90 -5.68
C LEU A 190 -2.51 2.32 -5.73
N GLY A 191 -3.28 1.63 -6.57
CA GLY A 191 -4.73 1.81 -6.65
C GLY A 191 -5.44 1.23 -5.44
N PHE A 192 -6.61 1.78 -5.12
CA PHE A 192 -7.46 1.32 -4.04
C PHE A 192 -8.93 1.62 -4.33
N PHE A 193 -9.82 0.68 -4.02
CA PHE A 193 -11.25 0.80 -4.29
C PHE A 193 -11.57 1.23 -5.72
N VAL A 194 -11.06 0.49 -6.69
CA VAL A 194 -11.31 0.68 -8.11
C VAL A 194 -11.78 -0.63 -8.75
N THR A 195 -12.63 -0.51 -9.78
CA THR A 195 -13.00 -1.64 -10.65
C THR A 195 -11.92 -1.83 -11.73
N PRO A 196 -11.87 -2.98 -12.45
CA PRO A 196 -10.93 -3.15 -13.58
C PRO A 196 -11.04 -2.02 -14.62
N LYS A 197 -12.26 -1.64 -15.01
CA LYS A 197 -12.49 -0.49 -15.90
C LYS A 197 -12.00 0.84 -15.33
N GLY A 198 -12.20 1.04 -14.02
CA GLY A 198 -11.66 2.22 -13.29
C GLY A 198 -10.15 2.22 -13.25
N PHE A 199 -9.53 1.05 -13.02
CA PHE A 199 -8.07 0.87 -13.01
C PHE A 199 -7.48 1.19 -14.38
N GLN A 200 -8.06 0.66 -15.46
CA GLN A 200 -7.65 0.94 -16.83
C GLN A 200 -7.71 2.44 -17.16
N ARG A 201 -8.84 3.10 -16.83
CA ARG A 201 -8.99 4.54 -17.04
C ARG A 201 -7.98 5.37 -16.27
N SER A 202 -7.75 5.04 -15.00
CA SER A 202 -6.74 5.73 -14.18
C SER A 202 -5.33 5.48 -14.70
N GLY A 203 -5.03 4.26 -15.15
CA GLY A 203 -3.76 3.92 -15.78
C GLY A 203 -3.47 4.76 -17.03
N ALA A 204 -4.47 4.92 -17.90
CA ALA A 204 -4.35 5.75 -19.10
C ALA A 204 -4.09 7.24 -18.75
N ALA A 205 -4.77 7.78 -17.73
CA ALA A 205 -4.53 9.15 -17.27
C ALA A 205 -3.12 9.33 -16.68
N ILE A 206 -2.63 8.33 -15.94
CA ILE A 206 -1.24 8.32 -15.44
C ILE A 206 -0.23 8.29 -16.59
N ASP A 207 -0.46 7.45 -17.62
CA ASP A 207 0.44 7.37 -18.76
C ASP A 207 0.50 8.70 -19.53
N ALA A 208 -0.63 9.36 -19.76
CA ALA A 208 -0.67 10.68 -20.35
C ALA A 208 0.11 11.73 -19.54
N ALA A 209 0.01 11.66 -18.19
CA ALA A 209 0.81 12.53 -17.32
C ALA A 209 2.30 12.19 -17.35
N ARG A 210 2.67 10.91 -17.44
CA ARG A 210 4.07 10.45 -17.60
C ARG A 210 4.67 10.91 -18.94
N GLU A 211 3.88 10.86 -19.99
CA GLU A 211 4.30 11.34 -21.31
C GLU A 211 4.58 12.85 -21.28
N ARG A 212 3.66 13.66 -20.74
CA ARG A 212 3.88 15.11 -20.56
C ARG A 212 5.12 15.43 -19.71
N ALA A 213 5.45 14.57 -18.77
CA ALA A 213 6.61 14.69 -17.90
C ALA A 213 7.90 14.07 -18.49
N GLY A 214 7.88 13.52 -19.71
CA GLY A 214 9.03 12.87 -20.35
C GLY A 214 9.46 11.56 -19.68
N ARG A 215 8.53 10.86 -18.98
CA ARG A 215 8.83 9.68 -18.16
C ARG A 215 8.27 8.37 -18.72
N ILE A 216 7.65 8.37 -19.89
CA ILE A 216 6.95 7.19 -20.42
C ILE A 216 7.89 5.97 -20.62
N GLY A 217 9.14 6.18 -20.95
CA GLY A 217 10.16 5.12 -21.12
C GLY A 217 10.78 4.60 -19.83
N GLN A 218 10.48 5.22 -18.67
CA GLN A 218 11.02 4.79 -17.39
C GLN A 218 10.20 3.61 -16.83
N PRO A 219 10.81 2.69 -16.06
CA PRO A 219 10.09 1.63 -15.35
C PRO A 219 8.94 2.21 -14.50
N PHE A 220 7.79 1.54 -14.50
CA PHE A 220 6.63 1.96 -13.72
C PHE A 220 5.77 0.76 -13.31
N GLU A 221 5.58 0.57 -12.02
CA GLU A 221 4.75 -0.51 -11.49
C GLU A 221 3.31 -0.04 -11.27
N ARG A 222 2.33 -0.89 -11.65
CA ARG A 222 0.90 -0.65 -11.40
C ARG A 222 0.40 -1.63 -10.36
N GLY A 223 0.27 -1.14 -9.14
CA GLY A 223 -0.17 -1.92 -7.99
C GLY A 223 -1.63 -1.65 -7.61
N LEU A 224 -2.20 -2.60 -6.91
CA LEU A 224 -3.57 -2.53 -6.41
C LEU A 224 -3.68 -3.18 -5.04
N LEU A 225 -4.22 -2.45 -4.05
CA LEU A 225 -4.63 -3.01 -2.78
C LEU A 225 -6.05 -3.58 -2.91
N LEU A 226 -6.20 -4.86 -2.58
CA LEU A 226 -7.45 -5.58 -2.59
C LEU A 226 -7.70 -6.30 -1.26
N HIS A 227 -8.90 -6.16 -0.73
CA HIS A 227 -9.35 -6.95 0.39
C HIS A 227 -9.98 -8.24 -0.11
N PHE A 228 -9.76 -9.35 0.62
CA PHE A 228 -10.28 -10.65 0.20
C PHE A 228 -10.94 -11.43 1.34
N LEU A 229 -11.90 -12.28 0.98
CA LEU A 229 -12.49 -13.31 1.81
C LEU A 229 -12.63 -14.60 0.98
N LEU A 230 -11.78 -15.58 1.27
CA LEU A 230 -11.90 -16.94 0.73
C LEU A 230 -12.95 -17.71 1.52
N ASP A 231 -14.10 -17.92 0.92
CA ASP A 231 -15.23 -18.64 1.51
C ASP A 231 -16.04 -19.27 0.38
N ASP A 232 -16.16 -20.62 0.39
CA ASP A 232 -16.85 -21.38 -0.64
C ASP A 232 -18.38 -21.42 -0.44
N SER A 233 -18.89 -20.80 0.62
CA SER A 233 -20.31 -20.76 0.92
C SER A 233 -21.03 -19.68 0.10
N ARG A 234 -22.33 -19.89 -0.14
CA ARG A 234 -23.21 -18.90 -0.76
C ARG A 234 -23.35 -17.61 0.09
N ALA A 235 -23.00 -17.68 1.38
CA ALA A 235 -23.04 -16.55 2.30
C ALA A 235 -21.75 -15.70 2.31
N ALA A 236 -20.75 -16.05 1.51
CA ALA A 236 -19.45 -15.36 1.48
C ALA A 236 -19.58 -13.83 1.33
N VAL A 237 -20.45 -13.40 0.43
CA VAL A 237 -20.67 -11.97 0.16
C VAL A 237 -21.34 -11.28 1.34
N THR A 238 -22.42 -11.87 1.89
CA THR A 238 -23.09 -11.33 3.07
C THR A 238 -22.14 -11.21 4.25
N LYS A 239 -21.34 -12.25 4.52
CA LYS A 239 -20.32 -12.23 5.57
C LYS A 239 -19.30 -11.11 5.37
N ALA A 240 -18.83 -10.88 4.14
CA ALA A 240 -17.91 -9.80 3.84
C ALA A 240 -18.55 -8.41 4.03
N VAL A 241 -19.86 -8.26 3.74
CA VAL A 241 -20.63 -7.04 4.06
C VAL A 241 -20.73 -6.82 5.56
N ASP A 242 -21.06 -7.86 6.33
CA ASP A 242 -21.17 -7.79 7.79
C ASP A 242 -19.84 -7.37 8.46
N LEU A 243 -18.72 -7.81 7.89
CA LEU A 243 -17.38 -7.41 8.29
C LEU A 243 -16.96 -6.02 7.76
N ASN A 244 -17.86 -5.29 7.10
CA ASN A 244 -17.61 -3.98 6.51
C ASN A 244 -16.28 -3.91 5.73
N PHE A 245 -15.96 -4.94 4.93
CA PHE A 245 -14.71 -5.07 4.15
C PHE A 245 -13.42 -5.10 4.97
N GLY A 246 -13.46 -5.31 6.25
CA GLY A 246 -12.31 -5.18 7.13
C GLY A 246 -11.93 -3.72 7.40
N PHE A 247 -12.94 -2.85 7.51
CA PHE A 247 -12.80 -1.44 7.90
C PHE A 247 -13.71 -1.07 9.05
N PRO A 248 -13.39 -0.02 9.81
CA PRO A 248 -14.31 0.53 10.80
C PRO A 248 -15.65 0.90 10.16
N ARG A 249 -16.75 0.60 10.88
CA ARG A 249 -18.11 0.89 10.40
C ARG A 249 -18.35 2.38 10.18
N GLU A 250 -17.62 3.23 10.87
CA GLU A 250 -17.66 4.69 10.75
C GLU A 250 -17.26 5.17 9.35
N LEU A 251 -16.43 4.42 8.63
CA LEU A 251 -16.00 4.80 7.28
C LEU A 251 -17.05 4.53 6.19
N LYS A 252 -18.12 3.79 6.48
CA LYS A 252 -19.27 3.52 5.57
C LYS A 252 -18.85 3.23 4.12
N LEU A 253 -17.80 2.43 3.92
CA LEU A 253 -17.14 2.26 2.63
C LEU A 253 -17.95 1.42 1.63
N ALA A 254 -18.87 0.61 2.11
CA ALA A 254 -19.75 -0.19 1.27
C ALA A 254 -21.19 -0.13 1.75
N ALA A 255 -22.05 0.29 0.86
CA ALA A 255 -23.47 0.36 1.15
C ALA A 255 -24.20 -0.97 0.84
N ASN A 256 -23.66 -1.84 -0.03
CA ASN A 256 -24.36 -3.05 -0.46
C ASN A 256 -23.43 -4.12 -1.09
N GLU A 257 -23.98 -5.33 -1.25
CA GLU A 257 -23.29 -6.48 -1.85
C GLU A 257 -22.78 -6.23 -3.28
N GLU A 258 -23.51 -5.46 -4.09
CA GLU A 258 -23.12 -5.18 -5.47
C GLU A 258 -21.83 -4.37 -5.55
N GLN A 259 -21.68 -3.37 -4.67
CA GLN A 259 -20.45 -2.59 -4.58
C GLN A 259 -19.29 -3.46 -4.07
N LEU A 260 -19.55 -4.34 -3.10
CA LEU A 260 -18.55 -5.25 -2.57
C LEU A 260 -18.00 -6.16 -3.66
N LYS A 261 -18.84 -6.83 -4.41
CA LYS A 261 -18.43 -7.72 -5.51
C LYS A 261 -17.57 -7.01 -6.56
N LYS A 262 -17.73 -5.68 -6.71
CA LYS A 262 -16.93 -4.88 -7.65
C LYS A 262 -15.58 -4.47 -7.10
N LEU A 263 -15.40 -4.38 -5.78
CA LEU A 263 -14.25 -3.73 -5.14
C LEU A 263 -13.38 -4.66 -4.30
N ALA A 264 -13.86 -5.86 -3.99
CA ALA A 264 -13.13 -6.85 -3.20
C ALA A 264 -13.05 -8.20 -3.92
N LEU A 265 -12.22 -9.09 -3.38
CA LEU A 265 -12.07 -10.48 -3.80
C LEU A 265 -12.86 -11.36 -2.83
N VAL A 266 -14.04 -11.82 -3.21
CA VAL A 266 -14.90 -12.63 -2.32
C VAL A 266 -15.43 -13.85 -3.05
N GLY A 267 -15.31 -15.02 -2.43
CA GLY A 267 -15.77 -16.29 -2.96
C GLY A 267 -14.72 -17.40 -2.87
N SER A 268 -14.86 -18.40 -3.72
CA SER A 268 -13.90 -19.49 -3.87
C SER A 268 -12.54 -19.01 -4.40
N ALA A 269 -11.54 -19.87 -4.39
CA ALA A 269 -10.23 -19.56 -4.97
C ALA A 269 -10.34 -19.25 -6.47
N ASP A 270 -11.21 -19.95 -7.19
CA ASP A 270 -11.41 -19.71 -8.63
C ASP A 270 -12.11 -18.36 -8.89
N ASP A 271 -13.09 -17.95 -8.06
CA ASP A 271 -13.71 -16.62 -8.13
C ASP A 271 -12.67 -15.51 -7.93
N ILE A 272 -11.81 -15.68 -6.93
CA ILE A 272 -10.72 -14.73 -6.63
C ILE A 272 -9.73 -14.67 -7.81
N LEU A 273 -9.31 -15.79 -8.35
CA LEU A 273 -8.39 -15.84 -9.49
C LEU A 273 -9.00 -15.20 -10.73
N ALA A 274 -10.24 -15.51 -11.06
CA ALA A 274 -10.96 -14.87 -12.18
C ALA A 274 -11.02 -13.35 -12.01
N ARG A 275 -11.21 -12.86 -10.79
CA ARG A 275 -11.23 -11.44 -10.50
C ARG A 275 -9.85 -10.79 -10.60
N LEU A 276 -8.80 -11.44 -10.12
CA LEU A 276 -7.41 -10.99 -10.26
C LEU A 276 -7.01 -10.92 -11.74
N GLN A 277 -7.42 -11.91 -12.56
CA GLN A 277 -7.16 -11.92 -14.00
C GLN A 277 -7.74 -10.68 -14.69
N GLN A 278 -8.95 -10.24 -14.34
CA GLN A 278 -9.54 -9.02 -14.90
C GLN A 278 -8.68 -7.77 -14.63
N PHE A 279 -7.96 -7.69 -13.50
CA PHE A 279 -7.03 -6.61 -13.24
C PHE A 279 -5.70 -6.78 -13.98
N ILE A 280 -5.22 -8.01 -14.13
CA ILE A 280 -4.01 -8.32 -14.92
C ILE A 280 -4.24 -7.92 -16.38
N ASP A 281 -5.39 -8.25 -16.95
CA ASP A 281 -5.75 -7.93 -18.34
C ASP A 281 -5.75 -6.42 -18.63
N VAL A 282 -5.98 -5.60 -17.61
CA VAL A 282 -5.91 -4.13 -17.72
C VAL A 282 -4.60 -3.52 -17.19
N GLY A 283 -3.57 -4.35 -17.02
CA GLY A 283 -2.20 -3.93 -16.78
C GLY A 283 -1.79 -3.80 -15.30
N CYS A 284 -2.52 -4.41 -14.37
CA CYS A 284 -2.05 -4.55 -12.99
C CYS A 284 -0.90 -5.56 -12.92
N THR A 285 0.21 -5.16 -12.30
CA THR A 285 1.42 -5.99 -12.19
C THR A 285 1.76 -6.37 -10.76
N THR A 286 1.15 -5.69 -9.78
CA THR A 286 1.47 -5.89 -8.36
C THR A 286 0.16 -5.87 -7.56
N PHE A 287 -0.08 -6.93 -6.81
CA PHE A 287 -1.19 -6.99 -5.87
C PHE A 287 -0.68 -6.86 -4.44
N CYS A 288 -1.37 -6.06 -3.63
CA CYS A 288 -1.28 -6.06 -2.19
C CYS A 288 -2.59 -6.62 -1.66
N VAL A 289 -2.57 -7.79 -1.02
CA VAL A 289 -3.80 -8.43 -0.55
C VAL A 289 -3.94 -8.38 0.96
N SER A 290 -5.17 -8.18 1.43
CA SER A 290 -5.49 -8.06 2.85
C SER A 290 -6.74 -8.86 3.17
N PRO A 291 -6.74 -9.81 4.14
CA PRO A 291 -7.98 -10.43 4.59
C PRO A 291 -9.01 -9.40 5.05
N ILE A 292 -10.28 -9.63 4.73
CA ILE A 292 -11.41 -8.83 5.24
C ILE A 292 -11.60 -9.09 6.73
N ASP A 293 -11.53 -10.35 7.14
CA ASP A 293 -11.65 -10.73 8.53
C ASP A 293 -10.35 -10.43 9.28
N LYS A 294 -10.42 -9.55 10.27
CA LYS A 294 -9.28 -9.07 11.07
C LYS A 294 -9.15 -9.77 12.42
N GLU A 295 -10.08 -10.70 12.73
CA GLU A 295 -9.93 -11.54 13.91
C GLU A 295 -8.65 -12.40 13.73
N PRO A 296 -7.72 -12.48 14.71
CA PRO A 296 -6.39 -13.08 14.50
C PRO A 296 -6.40 -14.49 13.94
N ALA A 297 -7.24 -15.38 14.46
CA ALA A 297 -7.32 -16.75 13.96
C ALA A 297 -7.96 -16.83 12.56
N ALA A 298 -8.95 -15.99 12.27
CA ALA A 298 -9.56 -15.91 10.95
C ALA A 298 -8.59 -15.30 9.94
N TYR A 299 -7.89 -14.22 10.29
CA TYR A 299 -6.84 -13.64 9.48
C TYR A 299 -5.80 -14.71 9.08
N ARG A 300 -5.31 -15.48 10.05
CA ARG A 300 -4.33 -16.54 9.82
C ARG A 300 -4.86 -17.61 8.84
N ARG A 301 -6.06 -18.14 9.06
CA ARG A 301 -6.70 -19.09 8.15
C ARG A 301 -6.84 -18.55 6.74
N GLN A 302 -7.22 -17.26 6.60
CA GLN A 302 -7.40 -16.63 5.29
C GLN A 302 -6.09 -16.52 4.52
N ILE A 303 -5.00 -16.08 5.14
CA ILE A 303 -3.71 -15.96 4.45
C ILE A 303 -3.13 -17.33 4.09
N GLU A 304 -3.31 -18.34 4.93
CA GLU A 304 -2.87 -19.72 4.65
C GLU A 304 -3.62 -20.31 3.45
N ARG A 305 -4.95 -20.15 3.39
CA ARG A 305 -5.74 -20.55 2.22
C ARG A 305 -5.31 -19.82 0.96
N PHE A 306 -5.12 -18.50 1.04
CA PHE A 306 -4.68 -17.71 -0.12
C PHE A 306 -3.31 -18.18 -0.63
N ALA A 307 -2.38 -18.46 0.26
CA ALA A 307 -1.05 -18.96 -0.10
C ALA A 307 -1.10 -20.34 -0.74
N ALA A 308 -2.00 -21.21 -0.30
CA ALA A 308 -2.13 -22.57 -0.83
C ALA A 308 -2.92 -22.64 -2.15
N GLU A 309 -4.01 -21.90 -2.25
CA GLU A 309 -5.00 -22.05 -3.32
C GLU A 309 -4.86 -21.00 -4.46
N VAL A 310 -4.37 -19.79 -4.16
CA VAL A 310 -4.32 -18.66 -5.11
C VAL A 310 -2.90 -18.29 -5.53
N LEU A 311 -2.00 -18.10 -4.56
CA LEU A 311 -0.64 -17.60 -4.82
C LEU A 311 0.17 -18.41 -5.83
N PRO A 312 0.15 -19.75 -5.86
CA PRO A 312 0.90 -20.54 -6.84
C PRO A 312 0.43 -20.30 -8.28
N LYS A 313 -0.88 -20.17 -8.48
CA LYS A 313 -1.48 -19.94 -9.81
C LYS A 313 -1.15 -18.54 -10.35
N LEU A 314 -1.04 -17.53 -9.47
CA LEU A 314 -0.58 -16.18 -9.84
C LEU A 314 0.87 -16.18 -10.31
N LYS A 315 1.75 -16.92 -9.66
CA LYS A 315 3.18 -16.97 -10.00
C LYS A 315 3.47 -17.64 -11.32
N THR A 316 2.71 -18.67 -11.65
CA THR A 316 2.90 -19.45 -12.89
C THR A 316 2.23 -18.81 -14.11
N GLY A 317 1.42 -17.77 -13.91
CA GLY A 317 0.60 -17.20 -14.98
C GLY A 317 -0.48 -18.18 -15.51
N THR A 318 -0.77 -19.24 -14.77
CA THR A 318 -1.70 -20.32 -15.17
C THR A 318 -3.12 -20.01 -14.64
N ILE A 319 -3.55 -18.77 -14.75
CA ILE A 319 -4.95 -18.43 -14.48
C ILE A 319 -5.71 -18.74 -15.78
N LYS A 320 -6.49 -19.83 -15.77
CA LYS A 320 -7.38 -20.21 -16.88
C LYS A 320 -8.79 -19.69 -16.60
#